data_18d60c0aa821d7215ea088f05a83b336
#
_entry.id   18d60c0aa821d7215ea088f05a83b336
#
_cell.length_a   1.000
_cell.length_b   1.000
_cell.length_c   1.000
_cell.angle_alpha   90.00
_cell.angle_beta   90.00
_cell.angle_gamma   90.00
#
_symmetry.space_group_name_H-M   'P 1'
#
loop_
_entity.id
_entity.type
_entity.pdbx_description
1 polymer ?
#
loop_
_entity_poly.entity_id
_entity_poly.type
_entity_poly.pdbx_seq_one_letter_code
_entity_poly.pdbx_strand_id
1 'polypeptide(L)'
;MNDEGMTKLERTRDDFENAFWNHDVLPVIREEPVAKCAYDLEEGTARFGEAIIDFAKTIPNSPVTNRIINQLVGAERSVGANYVEADDAVSTKEFLKSIGTCKKEAREVKHFLRMAVRTSPELKSQARKLWMEAKELHLIFSRIWRTGRNG
;
A
#
# COMPACT_ATOMS: atom_id res chain seq x y z
N MET A 1 2.92 21.10 -2.40
CA MET A 1 3.03 19.74 -2.92
C MET A 1 3.06 19.82 -4.44
N ASN A 2 4.15 19.38 -5.06
CA ASN A 2 4.24 19.40 -6.51
C ASN A 2 3.40 18.30 -7.12
N ASP A 3 2.30 18.67 -7.77
CA ASP A 3 1.42 17.79 -8.52
C ASP A 3 2.02 17.37 -9.88
N GLU A 4 3.28 17.72 -10.11
CA GLU A 4 3.97 17.44 -11.36
C GLU A 4 4.13 15.94 -11.55
N GLY A 5 3.40 15.39 -12.52
CA GLY A 5 3.47 14.00 -12.92
C GLY A 5 2.24 13.14 -12.65
N MET A 6 1.22 13.66 -11.97
CA MET A 6 -0.05 12.94 -11.82
C MET A 6 -0.98 13.19 -13.00
N THR A 7 -1.57 12.12 -13.54
CA THR A 7 -2.60 12.24 -14.55
C THR A 7 -3.91 12.75 -13.93
N LYS A 8 -4.80 13.30 -14.76
CA LYS A 8 -6.13 13.72 -14.31
C LYS A 8 -6.92 12.57 -13.69
N LEU A 9 -6.75 11.35 -14.23
CA LEU A 9 -7.40 10.15 -13.71
C LEU A 9 -6.87 9.76 -12.33
N GLU A 10 -5.57 9.87 -12.12
CA GLU A 10 -4.94 9.58 -10.83
C GLU A 10 -5.40 10.57 -9.75
N ARG A 11 -5.46 11.86 -10.07
CA ARG A 11 -5.98 12.89 -9.15
C ARG A 11 -7.41 12.61 -8.73
N THR A 12 -8.30 12.28 -9.67
CA THR A 12 -9.69 11.96 -9.38
C THR A 12 -9.81 10.74 -8.48
N ARG A 13 -8.99 9.72 -8.73
CA ARG A 13 -8.94 8.51 -7.90
C ARG A 13 -8.53 8.84 -6.46
N ASP A 14 -7.47 9.63 -6.29
CA ASP A 14 -6.98 10.03 -4.98
C ASP A 14 -8.04 10.84 -4.20
N ASP A 15 -8.79 11.70 -4.88
CA ASP A 15 -9.88 12.46 -4.26
C ASP A 15 -10.98 11.54 -3.72
N PHE A 16 -11.39 10.53 -4.47
CA PHE A 16 -12.37 9.55 -4.02
C PHE A 16 -11.86 8.70 -2.87
N GLU A 17 -10.63 8.24 -2.93
CA GLU A 17 -10.00 7.46 -1.87
C GLU A 17 -9.88 8.27 -0.58
N ASN A 18 -9.43 9.51 -0.68
CA ASN A 18 -9.32 10.42 0.47
C ASN A 18 -10.70 10.70 1.09
N ALA A 19 -11.73 10.91 0.28
CA ALA A 19 -13.09 11.11 0.76
C ALA A 19 -13.58 9.89 1.55
N PHE A 20 -13.36 8.67 1.05
CA PHE A 20 -13.75 7.44 1.74
C PHE A 20 -13.11 7.34 3.12
N TRP A 21 -11.79 7.55 3.20
CA TRP A 21 -11.04 7.32 4.43
C TRP A 21 -11.16 8.45 5.46
N ASN A 22 -11.46 9.67 5.02
CA ASN A 22 -11.46 10.86 5.87
C ASN A 22 -12.86 11.36 6.23
N HIS A 23 -13.93 10.73 5.74
CA HIS A 23 -15.30 11.19 5.94
C HIS A 23 -15.70 11.34 7.41
N ASP A 24 -15.21 10.45 8.28
CA ASP A 24 -15.56 10.43 9.71
C ASP A 24 -14.41 10.89 10.61
N VAL A 25 -13.36 11.45 10.04
CA VAL A 25 -12.16 11.84 10.79
C VAL A 25 -12.20 13.34 11.04
N LEU A 26 -12.15 13.73 12.32
CA LEU A 26 -11.91 15.12 12.71
C LEU A 26 -10.59 15.59 12.08
N PRO A 27 -10.50 16.88 11.66
CA PRO A 27 -9.28 17.39 11.07
C PRO A 27 -8.10 17.14 12.00
N VAL A 28 -7.22 16.24 11.57
CA VAL A 28 -5.99 15.93 12.29
C VAL A 28 -5.08 17.14 12.13
N ILE A 29 -4.58 17.65 13.26
CA ILE A 29 -3.45 18.58 13.24
C ILE A 29 -2.33 17.87 12.47
N ARG A 30 -1.90 18.46 11.36
CA ARG A 30 -0.76 17.93 10.60
C ARG A 30 0.44 17.84 11.53
N GLU A 31 0.85 16.61 11.84
CA GLU A 31 2.19 16.42 12.35
C GLU A 31 3.15 16.80 11.24
N GLU A 32 4.10 17.68 11.54
CA GLU A 32 5.15 18.01 10.62
C GLU A 32 5.88 16.72 10.19
N PRO A 33 6.16 16.54 8.90
CA PRO A 33 6.89 15.36 8.48
C PRO A 33 8.24 15.32 9.18
N VAL A 34 8.42 14.33 10.04
CA VAL A 34 9.75 14.01 10.58
C VAL A 34 10.68 13.84 9.39
N ALA A 35 11.83 14.51 9.43
CA ALA A 35 12.84 14.39 8.40
C ALA A 35 13.05 12.90 8.07
N LYS A 36 12.67 12.51 6.86
CA LYS A 36 12.76 11.11 6.44
C LYS A 36 14.22 10.72 6.36
N CYS A 37 14.68 9.91 7.30
CA CYS A 37 15.81 9.04 7.05
C CYS A 37 15.51 8.23 5.78
N ALA A 38 16.53 7.93 4.99
CA ALA A 38 16.37 7.06 3.83
C ALA A 38 15.51 5.86 4.23
N TYR A 39 14.37 5.69 3.56
CA TYR A 39 13.43 4.63 3.88
C TYR A 39 14.05 3.28 3.54
N ASP A 40 14.22 2.44 4.53
CA ASP A 40 14.66 1.06 4.34
C ASP A 40 13.48 0.23 3.85
N LEU A 41 13.44 -0.04 2.55
CA LEU A 41 12.35 -0.78 1.92
C LEU A 41 12.30 -2.24 2.38
N GLU A 42 13.44 -2.85 2.67
CA GLU A 42 13.46 -4.23 3.15
C GLU A 42 12.77 -4.34 4.51
N GLU A 43 13.20 -3.55 5.47
CA GLU A 43 12.58 -3.52 6.80
C GLU A 43 11.16 -2.96 6.75
N GLY A 44 10.94 -1.93 5.96
CA GLY A 44 9.62 -1.31 5.82
C GLY A 44 8.57 -2.24 5.24
N THR A 45 8.90 -3.01 4.22
CA THR A 45 7.98 -4.01 3.64
C THR A 45 7.72 -5.16 4.61
N ALA A 46 8.75 -5.59 5.36
CA ALA A 46 8.60 -6.64 6.36
C ALA A 46 7.66 -6.21 7.49
N ARG A 47 7.86 -5.02 8.05
CA ARG A 47 6.99 -4.47 9.11
C ARG A 47 5.57 -4.25 8.62
N PHE A 48 5.43 -3.77 7.40
CA PHE A 48 4.11 -3.61 6.80
C PHE A 48 3.39 -4.95 6.68
N GLY A 49 4.10 -5.99 6.24
CA GLY A 49 3.56 -7.35 6.15
C GLY A 49 3.10 -7.88 7.52
N GLU A 50 3.92 -7.71 8.54
CA GLU A 50 3.56 -8.08 9.92
C GLU A 50 2.30 -7.35 10.38
N ALA A 51 2.20 -6.05 10.12
CA ALA A 51 1.04 -5.23 10.48
C ALA A 51 -0.24 -5.68 9.74
N ILE A 52 -0.14 -6.05 8.46
CA ILE A 52 -1.26 -6.61 7.69
C ILE A 52 -1.72 -7.95 8.27
N ILE A 53 -0.79 -8.82 8.67
CA ILE A 53 -1.11 -10.09 9.30
C ILE A 53 -1.85 -9.85 10.62
N ASP A 54 -1.34 -8.95 11.46
CA ASP A 54 -1.98 -8.63 12.73
C ASP A 54 -3.38 -8.05 12.53
N PHE A 55 -3.54 -7.15 11.56
CA PHE A 55 -4.84 -6.61 11.18
C PHE A 55 -5.80 -7.71 10.69
N ALA A 56 -5.32 -8.59 9.82
CA ALA A 56 -6.12 -9.69 9.28
C ALA A 56 -6.67 -10.61 10.37
N LYS A 57 -5.88 -10.84 11.43
CA LYS A 57 -6.32 -11.63 12.58
C LYS A 57 -7.47 -11.00 13.36
N THR A 58 -7.66 -9.69 13.26
CA THR A 58 -8.75 -8.98 13.95
C THR A 58 -10.06 -9.02 13.19
N ILE A 59 -10.04 -9.40 11.91
CA ILE A 59 -11.25 -9.48 11.07
C ILE A 59 -12.06 -10.73 11.47
N PRO A 60 -13.34 -10.57 11.86
CA PRO A 60 -14.18 -11.72 12.21
C PRO A 60 -14.33 -12.69 11.04
N ASN A 61 -14.20 -13.97 11.31
CA ASN A 61 -14.28 -15.02 10.29
C ASN A 61 -15.70 -15.23 9.77
N SER A 62 -15.84 -15.25 8.45
CA SER A 62 -17.07 -15.63 7.75
C SER A 62 -16.69 -16.07 6.33
N PRO A 63 -17.57 -16.73 5.57
CA PRO A 63 -17.27 -17.07 4.18
C PRO A 63 -16.88 -15.86 3.32
N VAL A 64 -17.47 -14.69 3.58
CA VAL A 64 -17.16 -13.46 2.85
C VAL A 64 -15.82 -12.87 3.30
N THR A 65 -15.64 -12.72 4.61
CA THR A 65 -14.40 -12.11 5.15
C THR A 65 -13.18 -13.00 4.92
N ASN A 66 -13.34 -14.33 4.93
CA ASN A 66 -12.22 -15.24 4.65
C ASN A 66 -11.64 -15.02 3.24
N ARG A 67 -12.48 -14.75 2.24
CA ARG A 67 -12.01 -14.42 0.90
C ARG A 67 -11.24 -13.10 0.87
N ILE A 68 -11.74 -12.07 1.58
CA ILE A 68 -11.08 -10.78 1.68
C ILE A 68 -9.75 -10.90 2.40
N ILE A 69 -9.70 -11.63 3.51
CA ILE A 69 -8.47 -11.91 4.25
C ILE A 69 -7.44 -12.58 3.35
N ASN A 70 -7.82 -13.61 2.61
CA ASN A 70 -6.91 -14.33 1.72
C ASN A 70 -6.34 -13.42 0.64
N GLN A 71 -7.17 -12.56 0.05
CA GLN A 71 -6.72 -11.61 -0.97
C GLN A 71 -5.81 -10.53 -0.40
N LEU A 72 -6.16 -9.99 0.77
CA LEU A 72 -5.36 -8.96 1.46
C LEU A 72 -3.97 -9.49 1.82
N VAL A 73 -3.91 -10.61 2.51
CA VAL A 73 -2.65 -11.24 2.93
C VAL A 73 -1.85 -11.71 1.72
N GLY A 74 -2.51 -12.24 0.70
CA GLY A 74 -1.87 -12.66 -0.54
C GLY A 74 -1.23 -11.51 -1.30
N ALA A 75 -1.92 -10.37 -1.41
CA ALA A 75 -1.39 -9.18 -2.07
C ALA A 75 -0.18 -8.62 -1.32
N GLU A 76 -0.26 -8.51 -0.01
CA GLU A 76 0.86 -8.06 0.81
C GLU A 76 2.06 -9.00 0.70
N ARG A 77 1.85 -10.31 0.81
CA ARG A 77 2.91 -11.32 0.65
C ARG A 77 3.61 -11.16 -0.70
N SER A 78 2.85 -10.86 -1.75
CA SER A 78 3.41 -10.63 -3.08
C SER A 78 4.26 -9.36 -3.14
N VAL A 79 3.88 -8.30 -2.42
CA VAL A 79 4.73 -7.09 -2.30
C VAL A 79 6.08 -7.45 -1.72
N GLY A 80 6.11 -8.11 -0.57
CA GLY A 80 7.35 -8.47 0.11
C GLY A 80 8.23 -9.41 -0.70
N ALA A 81 7.64 -10.47 -1.26
CA ALA A 81 8.36 -11.46 -2.06
C ALA A 81 8.98 -10.84 -3.32
N ASN A 82 8.23 -10.02 -4.03
CA ASN A 82 8.73 -9.35 -5.24
C ASN A 82 9.79 -8.30 -4.94
N TYR A 83 9.70 -7.64 -3.79
CA TYR A 83 10.76 -6.73 -3.39
C TYR A 83 12.09 -7.47 -3.13
N VAL A 84 12.04 -8.61 -2.43
CA VAL A 84 13.23 -9.46 -2.21
C VAL A 84 13.82 -9.91 -3.55
N GLU A 85 12.99 -10.33 -4.51
CA GLU A 85 13.43 -10.70 -5.85
C GLU A 85 14.04 -9.50 -6.60
N ALA A 86 13.48 -8.29 -6.45
CA ALA A 86 14.02 -7.08 -7.06
C ALA A 86 15.42 -6.76 -6.50
N ASP A 87 15.58 -6.87 -5.19
CA ASP A 87 16.84 -6.60 -4.52
C ASP A 87 17.95 -7.56 -4.99
N ASP A 88 17.60 -8.82 -5.28
CA ASP A 88 18.50 -9.87 -5.77
C ASP A 88 18.54 -9.97 -7.31
N ALA A 89 17.90 -9.07 -8.03
CA ALA A 89 17.82 -9.15 -9.49
C ALA A 89 19.19 -9.04 -10.16
N VAL A 90 19.42 -9.89 -11.17
CA VAL A 90 20.70 -9.94 -11.91
C VAL A 90 20.68 -9.08 -13.18
N SER A 91 19.55 -8.45 -13.49
CA SER A 91 19.41 -7.54 -14.63
C SER A 91 18.41 -6.43 -14.34
N THR A 92 18.55 -5.31 -15.04
CA THR A 92 17.58 -4.19 -14.97
C THR A 92 16.17 -4.63 -15.34
N LYS A 93 16.06 -5.52 -16.33
CA LYS A 93 14.77 -6.05 -16.78
C LYS A 93 14.05 -6.82 -15.67
N GLU A 94 14.76 -7.71 -14.99
CA GLU A 94 14.22 -8.47 -13.85
C GLU A 94 13.84 -7.54 -12.71
N PHE A 95 14.72 -6.60 -12.36
CA PHE A 95 14.47 -5.61 -11.34
C PHE A 95 13.17 -4.84 -11.60
N LEU A 96 13.01 -4.29 -12.80
CA LEU A 96 11.81 -3.53 -13.17
C LEU A 96 10.55 -4.38 -13.19
N LYS A 97 10.65 -5.64 -13.59
CA LYS A 97 9.53 -6.57 -13.56
C LYS A 97 9.04 -6.78 -12.12
N SER A 98 9.96 -7.03 -11.20
CA SER A 98 9.63 -7.26 -9.79
C SER A 98 9.11 -5.99 -9.12
N ILE A 99 9.72 -4.84 -9.37
CA ILE A 99 9.22 -3.54 -8.87
C ILE A 99 7.84 -3.22 -9.43
N GLY A 100 7.59 -3.50 -10.70
CA GLY A 100 6.27 -3.34 -11.32
C GLY A 100 5.20 -4.17 -10.63
N THR A 101 5.54 -5.39 -10.22
CA THR A 101 4.65 -6.25 -9.45
C THR A 101 4.42 -5.69 -8.05
N CYS A 102 5.47 -5.23 -7.35
CA CYS A 102 5.32 -4.57 -6.06
C CYS A 102 4.35 -3.39 -6.13
N LYS A 103 4.47 -2.57 -7.16
CA LYS A 103 3.57 -1.44 -7.41
C LYS A 103 2.11 -1.88 -7.51
N LYS A 104 1.84 -2.89 -8.33
CA LYS A 104 0.48 -3.40 -8.54
C LYS A 104 -0.11 -3.99 -7.27
N GLU A 105 0.65 -4.81 -6.57
CA GLU A 105 0.21 -5.51 -5.38
C GLU A 105 -0.01 -4.56 -4.20
N ALA A 106 0.81 -3.53 -4.05
CA ALA A 106 0.59 -2.48 -3.05
C ALA A 106 -0.75 -1.77 -3.28
N ARG A 107 -1.11 -1.53 -4.54
CA ARG A 107 -2.41 -0.98 -4.89
C ARG A 107 -3.56 -1.94 -4.57
N GLU A 108 -3.37 -3.23 -4.78
CA GLU A 108 -4.36 -4.25 -4.41
C GLU A 108 -4.57 -4.30 -2.89
N VAL A 109 -3.50 -4.19 -2.10
CA VAL A 109 -3.61 -4.09 -0.63
C VAL A 109 -4.54 -2.94 -0.24
N LYS A 110 -4.39 -1.77 -0.85
CA LYS A 110 -5.27 -0.61 -0.63
C LYS A 110 -6.74 -0.98 -0.89
N HIS A 111 -7.00 -1.65 -2.00
CA HIS A 111 -8.35 -2.06 -2.37
C HIS A 111 -8.96 -3.02 -1.33
N PHE A 112 -8.22 -4.05 -0.93
CA PHE A 112 -8.75 -5.06 0.00
C PHE A 112 -8.88 -4.53 1.43
N LEU A 113 -8.07 -3.56 1.84
CA LEU A 113 -8.29 -2.84 3.10
C LEU A 113 -9.65 -2.13 3.10
N ARG A 114 -10.02 -1.50 2.00
CA ARG A 114 -11.34 -0.88 1.84
C ARG A 114 -12.46 -1.92 1.91
N MET A 115 -12.28 -3.07 1.28
CA MET A 115 -13.27 -4.17 1.34
C MET A 115 -13.41 -4.72 2.77
N ALA A 116 -12.30 -4.84 3.50
CA ALA A 116 -12.32 -5.25 4.90
C ALA A 116 -13.15 -4.30 5.77
N VAL A 117 -13.01 -2.99 5.56
CA VAL A 117 -13.80 -1.99 6.29
C VAL A 117 -15.30 -2.11 5.98
N ARG A 118 -15.66 -2.46 4.75
CA ARG A 118 -17.08 -2.68 4.39
C ARG A 118 -17.69 -3.82 5.19
N THR A 119 -16.92 -4.89 5.42
CA THR A 119 -17.40 -6.03 6.20
C THR A 119 -17.29 -5.80 7.71
N SER A 120 -16.36 -4.98 8.16
CA SER A 120 -16.05 -4.74 9.57
C SER A 120 -15.77 -3.26 9.79
N PRO A 121 -16.84 -2.41 9.80
CA PRO A 121 -16.67 -0.94 9.89
C PRO A 121 -15.94 -0.46 11.13
N GLU A 122 -15.98 -1.22 12.21
CA GLU A 122 -15.27 -0.92 13.47
C GLU A 122 -13.75 -0.92 13.32
N LEU A 123 -13.23 -1.55 12.27
CA LEU A 123 -11.79 -1.62 11.99
C LEU A 123 -11.30 -0.47 11.10
N LYS A 124 -12.16 0.48 10.74
CA LYS A 124 -11.82 1.56 9.81
C LYS A 124 -10.60 2.37 10.22
N SER A 125 -10.47 2.70 11.49
CA SER A 125 -9.34 3.48 12.00
C SER A 125 -7.99 2.77 11.80
N GLN A 126 -7.94 1.48 12.11
CA GLN A 126 -6.74 0.67 11.91
C GLN A 126 -6.44 0.46 10.43
N ALA A 127 -7.46 0.14 9.65
CA ALA A 127 -7.34 -0.05 8.20
C ALA A 127 -6.85 1.22 7.49
N ARG A 128 -7.28 2.39 7.95
CA ARG A 128 -6.85 3.67 7.40
C ARG A 128 -5.34 3.88 7.51
N LYS A 129 -4.76 3.55 8.67
CA LYS A 129 -3.30 3.65 8.89
C LYS A 129 -2.54 2.76 7.92
N LEU A 130 -2.99 1.52 7.77
CA LEU A 130 -2.38 0.56 6.83
C LEU A 130 -2.58 0.98 5.37
N TRP A 131 -3.74 1.54 5.05
CA TRP A 131 -4.01 2.07 3.72
C TRP A 131 -3.05 3.21 3.36
N MET A 132 -2.76 4.10 4.31
CA MET A 132 -1.80 5.19 4.10
C MET A 132 -0.38 4.66 3.88
N GLU A 133 0.03 3.63 4.61
CA GLU A 133 1.33 2.97 4.39
C GLU A 133 1.38 2.29 3.02
N ALA A 134 0.33 1.58 2.64
CA ALA A 134 0.23 0.96 1.32
C ALA A 134 0.30 2.00 0.20
N LYS A 135 -0.35 3.15 0.38
CA LYS A 135 -0.27 4.29 -0.55
C LYS A 135 1.17 4.80 -0.68
N GLU A 136 1.86 4.96 0.43
CA GLU A 136 3.26 5.40 0.44
C GLU A 136 4.15 4.40 -0.31
N LEU A 137 4.02 3.12 -0.01
CA LEU A 137 4.76 2.06 -0.73
C LEU A 137 4.46 2.08 -2.22
N HIS A 138 3.20 2.20 -2.60
CA HIS A 138 2.81 2.28 -4.01
C HIS A 138 3.49 3.46 -4.71
N LEU A 139 3.55 4.62 -4.06
CA LEU A 139 4.21 5.81 -4.61
C LEU A 139 5.73 5.61 -4.75
N ILE A 140 6.36 4.99 -3.75
CA ILE A 140 7.79 4.67 -3.77
C ILE A 140 8.10 3.73 -4.93
N PHE A 141 7.38 2.61 -5.04
CA PHE A 141 7.59 1.65 -6.13
C PHE A 141 7.31 2.25 -7.50
N SER A 142 6.29 3.10 -7.61
CA SER A 142 5.98 3.82 -8.84
C SER A 142 7.13 4.73 -9.27
N ARG A 143 7.74 5.43 -8.32
CA ARG A 143 8.90 6.30 -8.57
C ARG A 143 10.11 5.49 -9.03
N ILE A 144 10.44 4.42 -8.32
CA ILE A 144 11.56 3.53 -8.66
C ILE A 144 11.36 2.97 -10.08
N TRP A 145 10.17 2.49 -10.38
CA TRP A 145 9.84 1.91 -11.67
C TRP A 145 10.00 2.93 -12.81
N ARG A 146 9.49 4.16 -12.64
CA ARG A 146 9.61 5.22 -13.64
C ARG A 146 11.07 5.63 -13.86
N THR A 147 11.83 5.80 -12.79
CA THR A 147 13.25 6.15 -12.87
C THR A 147 14.05 5.06 -13.58
N GLY A 148 13.84 3.81 -13.26
CA GLY A 148 14.52 2.68 -13.88
C GLY A 148 14.16 2.50 -15.36
N ARG A 149 12.90 2.76 -15.72
CA ARG A 149 12.43 2.69 -17.11
C ARG A 149 13.06 3.76 -18.02
N ASN A 150 13.32 4.95 -17.46
CA ASN A 150 13.83 6.10 -18.21
C ASN A 150 15.37 6.21 -18.18
N GLY A 151 16.01 5.31 -17.43
CA GLY A 151 17.47 5.28 -17.25
C GLY A 151 18.25 4.44 -18.25
#